data_14edc52752882a0c1ec821be903c65b8
#
_entry.id   14edc52752882a0c1ec821be903c65b8
#
_cell.length_a   1.000
_cell.length_b   1.000
_cell.length_c   1.000
_cell.angle_alpha   90.00
_cell.angle_beta   90.00
_cell.angle_gamma   90.00
#
_symmetry.space_group_name_H-M   'P 1'
#
loop_
_entity.id
_entity.type
_entity.pdbx_description
1 polymer ?
#
loop_
_entity_poly.entity_id
_entity_poly.type
_entity_poly.pdbx_seq_one_letter_code
_entity_poly.pdbx_strand_id
1 'polypeptide(L)'
;METSFHMSLPCLSVKETQDFYINNIGASAGRTSENWVDINLFDHQITFIKAEKFNFNNPNYVFEGKILPSFHFGVIVDIDNWKKIYTKLTKQALEVVTKTTFLKDKTGEHLSFFIKDPNDYMLEFKSFKEPKDMFLA
;
A
#
# COMPACT_ATOMS: atom_id res chain seq x y z
N MET A 1 -16.03 -4.78 19.27
CA MET A 1 -15.25 -4.94 18.00
C MET A 1 -14.59 -3.60 17.68
N GLU A 2 -13.32 -3.65 17.42
CA GLU A 2 -12.64 -2.47 16.90
C GLU A 2 -13.11 -2.18 15.47
N THR A 3 -13.06 -0.90 15.09
CA THR A 3 -13.46 -0.48 13.75
C THR A 3 -12.37 -0.86 12.74
N SER A 4 -12.74 -1.57 11.68
CA SER A 4 -11.85 -1.87 10.56
C SER A 4 -12.30 -1.09 9.33
N PHE A 5 -11.32 -0.60 8.58
CA PHE A 5 -11.56 0.00 7.28
C PHE A 5 -11.83 -1.10 6.25
N HIS A 6 -12.73 -0.82 5.32
CA HIS A 6 -13.03 -1.70 4.19
C HIS A 6 -12.94 -0.94 2.88
N MET A 7 -12.35 -1.58 1.87
CA MET A 7 -12.23 -1.04 0.53
C MET A 7 -12.40 -2.16 -0.50
N SER A 8 -13.06 -1.87 -1.60
CA SER A 8 -13.21 -2.82 -2.71
C SER A 8 -12.58 -2.26 -3.97
N LEU A 9 -11.76 -3.08 -4.65
CA LEU A 9 -11.02 -2.71 -5.84
C LEU A 9 -11.14 -3.80 -6.92
N PRO A 10 -11.18 -3.44 -8.21
CA PRO A 10 -11.07 -4.43 -9.28
C PRO A 10 -9.66 -5.03 -9.32
N CYS A 11 -9.55 -6.28 -9.75
CA CYS A 11 -8.27 -6.93 -10.01
C CYS A 11 -8.30 -7.72 -11.33
N LEU A 12 -7.13 -7.92 -11.92
CA LEU A 12 -7.00 -8.69 -13.18
C LEU A 12 -7.00 -10.19 -12.91
N SER A 13 -6.31 -10.62 -11.86
CA SER A 13 -6.19 -12.01 -11.46
C SER A 13 -6.33 -12.13 -9.95
N VAL A 14 -7.31 -12.88 -9.49
CA VAL A 14 -7.50 -13.17 -8.07
C VAL A 14 -6.28 -13.86 -7.49
N LYS A 15 -5.76 -14.87 -8.20
CA LYS A 15 -4.60 -15.64 -7.72
C LYS A 15 -3.34 -14.79 -7.60
N GLU A 16 -2.99 -14.05 -8.64
CA GLU A 16 -1.80 -13.20 -8.61
C GLU A 16 -1.90 -12.10 -7.55
N THR A 17 -3.08 -11.52 -7.40
CA THR A 17 -3.35 -10.51 -6.36
C THR A 17 -3.17 -11.12 -4.97
N GLN A 18 -3.78 -12.27 -4.72
CA GLN A 18 -3.66 -12.96 -3.45
C GLN A 18 -2.21 -13.32 -3.14
N ASP A 19 -1.49 -13.90 -4.10
CA ASP A 19 -0.08 -14.29 -3.93
C ASP A 19 0.79 -13.08 -3.57
N PHE A 20 0.58 -11.96 -4.23
CA PHE A 20 1.33 -10.73 -3.95
C PHE A 20 1.09 -10.23 -2.53
N TYR A 21 -0.16 -10.06 -2.13
CA TYR A 21 -0.47 -9.49 -0.81
C TYR A 21 -0.08 -10.43 0.33
N ILE A 22 -0.24 -11.73 0.17
CA ILE A 22 0.10 -12.70 1.21
C ILE A 22 1.60 -12.98 1.24
N ASN A 23 2.20 -13.31 0.10
CA ASN A 23 3.60 -13.77 0.07
C ASN A 23 4.60 -12.62 0.07
N ASN A 24 4.31 -11.52 -0.62
CA ASN A 24 5.23 -10.38 -0.70
C ASN A 24 4.97 -9.36 0.42
N ILE A 25 3.74 -8.89 0.57
CA ILE A 25 3.41 -7.88 1.57
C ILE A 25 3.35 -8.47 2.98
N GLY A 26 2.94 -9.73 3.12
CA GLY A 26 2.80 -10.38 4.42
C GLY A 26 1.43 -10.16 5.05
N ALA A 27 0.42 -9.81 4.25
CA ALA A 27 -0.96 -9.75 4.70
C ALA A 27 -1.51 -11.16 4.97
N SER A 28 -2.60 -11.24 5.71
CA SER A 28 -3.28 -12.51 5.96
C SER A 28 -4.37 -12.75 4.92
N ALA A 29 -4.59 -14.03 4.60
CA ALA A 29 -5.70 -14.43 3.74
C ALA A 29 -7.02 -14.26 4.48
N GLY A 30 -8.01 -13.71 3.79
CA GLY A 30 -9.39 -13.68 4.22
C GLY A 30 -10.22 -14.69 3.46
N ARG A 31 -11.48 -14.35 3.20
CA ARG A 31 -12.37 -15.18 2.39
C ARG A 31 -11.95 -15.08 0.92
N THR A 32 -12.17 -16.15 0.19
CA THR A 32 -11.84 -16.18 -1.24
C THR A 32 -12.89 -16.96 -2.03
N SER A 33 -13.02 -16.60 -3.31
CA SER A 33 -13.80 -17.33 -4.28
C SER A 33 -13.06 -17.30 -5.62
N GLU A 34 -13.69 -17.87 -6.65
CA GLU A 34 -13.13 -17.79 -8.00
C GLU A 34 -13.04 -16.37 -8.53
N ASN A 35 -13.94 -15.47 -8.10
CA ASN A 35 -14.10 -14.13 -8.66
C ASN A 35 -13.70 -13.00 -7.73
N TRP A 36 -13.30 -13.29 -6.51
CA TRP A 36 -12.90 -12.27 -5.56
C TRP A 36 -12.05 -12.85 -4.43
N VAL A 37 -11.32 -11.99 -3.75
CA VAL A 37 -10.52 -12.33 -2.57
C VAL A 37 -10.54 -11.18 -1.58
N ASP A 38 -10.71 -11.51 -0.30
CA ASP A 38 -10.50 -10.58 0.81
C ASP A 38 -9.06 -10.72 1.31
N ILE A 39 -8.42 -9.60 1.48
CA ILE A 39 -7.08 -9.51 2.08
C ILE A 39 -7.21 -8.79 3.41
N ASN A 40 -6.68 -9.38 4.46
CA ASN A 40 -6.50 -8.69 5.73
C ASN A 40 -5.16 -7.95 5.68
N LEU A 41 -5.22 -6.66 5.46
CA LEU A 41 -4.06 -5.76 5.41
C LEU A 41 -4.00 -4.98 6.74
N PHE A 42 -3.20 -5.46 7.69
CA PHE A 42 -3.04 -4.84 9.01
C PHE A 42 -4.40 -4.58 9.70
N ASP A 43 -5.25 -5.64 9.75
CA ASP A 43 -6.59 -5.62 10.34
C ASP A 43 -7.62 -4.75 9.60
N HIS A 44 -7.31 -4.36 8.37
CA HIS A 44 -8.25 -3.71 7.45
C HIS A 44 -8.57 -4.64 6.30
N GLN A 45 -9.82 -4.63 5.85
CA GLN A 45 -10.28 -5.52 4.79
C GLN A 45 -10.20 -4.84 3.43
N ILE A 46 -9.42 -5.40 2.52
CA ILE A 46 -9.42 -5.01 1.12
C ILE A 46 -9.98 -6.18 0.31
N THR A 47 -11.07 -5.93 -0.39
CA THR A 47 -11.68 -6.93 -1.28
C THR A 47 -11.28 -6.64 -2.72
N PHE A 48 -10.64 -7.60 -3.37
CA PHE A 48 -10.33 -7.51 -4.79
C PHE A 48 -11.34 -8.35 -5.57
N ILE A 49 -12.01 -7.72 -6.54
CA ILE A 49 -13.05 -8.35 -7.35
C ILE A 49 -12.53 -8.46 -8.78
N LYS A 50 -12.54 -9.70 -9.33
CA LYS A 50 -12.07 -9.95 -10.68
C LYS A 50 -12.87 -9.13 -11.70
N ALA A 51 -12.14 -8.39 -12.54
CA ALA A 51 -12.66 -7.67 -13.67
C ALA A 51 -11.83 -8.02 -14.90
N GLU A 52 -12.48 -8.35 -16.01
CA GLU A 52 -11.77 -8.76 -17.23
C GLU A 52 -10.94 -7.62 -17.81
N LYS A 53 -11.47 -6.41 -17.76
CA LYS A 53 -10.77 -5.20 -18.21
C LYS A 53 -11.18 -4.02 -17.33
N PHE A 54 -10.21 -3.26 -16.91
CA PHE A 54 -10.47 -1.98 -16.27
C PHE A 54 -9.30 -1.05 -16.56
N ASN A 55 -9.59 0.24 -16.57
CA ASN A 55 -8.59 1.28 -16.69
C ASN A 55 -8.69 2.16 -15.44
N PHE A 56 -7.60 2.20 -14.68
CA PHE A 56 -7.52 2.98 -13.46
C PHE A 56 -6.60 4.18 -13.69
N ASN A 57 -7.02 5.06 -14.62
CA ASN A 57 -6.26 6.24 -14.99
C ASN A 57 -6.59 7.41 -14.06
N ASN A 58 -5.71 7.64 -13.11
CA ASN A 58 -5.73 8.83 -12.27
C ASN A 58 -4.56 9.74 -12.62
N PRO A 59 -4.73 11.05 -12.57
CA PRO A 59 -3.62 11.96 -12.84
C PRO A 59 -2.53 11.83 -11.79
N ASN A 60 -1.29 12.07 -12.20
CA ASN A 60 -0.20 12.21 -11.26
C ASN A 60 -0.22 13.60 -10.62
N TYR A 61 0.43 13.72 -9.47
CA TYR A 61 0.70 15.01 -8.85
C TYR A 61 2.16 15.10 -8.44
N VAL A 62 2.63 16.31 -8.20
CA VAL A 62 4.00 16.55 -7.76
C VAL A 62 3.98 16.98 -6.29
N PHE A 63 4.75 16.28 -5.46
CA PHE A 63 4.93 16.62 -4.07
C PHE A 63 6.42 16.55 -3.73
N GLU A 64 6.99 17.69 -3.29
CA GLU A 64 8.40 17.82 -2.97
C GLU A 64 9.34 17.28 -4.06
N GLY A 65 9.03 17.61 -5.32
CA GLY A 65 9.82 17.19 -6.48
C GLY A 65 9.63 15.75 -6.92
N LYS A 66 8.77 14.98 -6.24
CA LYS A 66 8.43 13.61 -6.62
C LYS A 66 7.14 13.56 -7.40
N ILE A 67 7.13 12.83 -8.51
CA ILE A 67 5.92 12.57 -9.29
C ILE A 67 5.26 11.32 -8.71
N LEU A 68 4.05 11.47 -8.20
CA LEU A 68 3.31 10.43 -7.53
C LEU A 68 1.94 10.26 -8.17
N PRO A 69 1.37 9.04 -8.20
CA PRO A 69 0.00 8.86 -8.64
C PRO A 69 -0.95 9.48 -7.62
N SER A 70 -1.97 10.19 -8.11
CA SER A 70 -2.98 10.77 -7.22
C SER A 70 -3.80 9.72 -6.49
N PHE A 71 -3.97 8.53 -7.10
CA PHE A 71 -4.51 7.38 -6.40
C PHE A 71 -3.38 6.48 -5.92
N HIS A 72 -3.31 6.29 -4.64
CA HIS A 72 -2.49 5.28 -3.98
C HIS A 72 -3.13 4.94 -2.64
N PHE A 73 -2.82 3.80 -2.10
CA PHE A 73 -3.24 3.41 -0.77
C PHE A 73 -2.12 2.65 -0.08
N GLY A 74 -2.24 2.46 1.20
CA GLY A 74 -1.21 1.76 1.94
C GLY A 74 -1.45 1.81 3.43
N VAL A 75 -0.37 1.71 4.17
CA VAL A 75 -0.44 1.64 5.63
C VAL A 75 0.58 2.58 6.27
N ILE A 76 0.22 3.06 7.44
CA ILE A 76 1.11 3.83 8.31
C ILE A 76 1.56 2.89 9.42
N VAL A 77 2.84 2.68 9.53
CA VAL A 77 3.45 1.76 10.50
C VAL A 77 4.53 2.47 11.30
N ASP A 78 4.95 1.89 12.43
CA ASP A 78 6.11 2.39 13.14
C ASP A 78 7.40 2.16 12.35
N ILE A 79 8.47 2.84 12.75
CA ILE A 79 9.72 2.80 12.01
C ILE A 79 10.35 1.40 11.94
N ASP A 80 10.21 0.59 12.98
CA ASP A 80 10.78 -0.75 13.00
C ASP A 80 10.06 -1.66 12.00
N ASN A 81 8.73 -1.62 11.97
CA ASN A 81 7.94 -2.34 10.99
C ASN A 81 8.19 -1.83 9.57
N TRP A 82 8.31 -0.52 9.38
CA TRP A 82 8.64 0.07 8.09
C TRP A 82 9.95 -0.49 7.54
N LYS A 83 10.99 -0.52 8.37
CA LYS A 83 12.31 -1.06 7.99
C LYS A 83 12.23 -2.56 7.67
N LYS A 84 11.50 -3.33 8.45
CA LYS A 84 11.31 -4.78 8.21
C LYS A 84 10.61 -5.02 6.87
N ILE A 85 9.53 -4.31 6.60
CA ILE A 85 8.78 -4.44 5.33
C ILE A 85 9.68 -4.04 4.17
N TYR A 86 10.35 -2.89 4.24
CA TYR A 86 11.27 -2.43 3.20
C TYR A 86 12.35 -3.46 2.89
N THR A 87 13.01 -3.99 3.92
CA THR A 87 14.07 -4.99 3.77
C THR A 87 13.54 -6.28 3.14
N LYS A 88 12.37 -6.75 3.58
CA LYS A 88 11.74 -7.94 3.03
C LYS A 88 11.44 -7.78 1.54
N LEU A 89 10.81 -6.67 1.17
CA LEU A 89 10.42 -6.43 -0.23
C LEU A 89 11.62 -6.26 -1.16
N THR A 90 12.67 -5.57 -0.71
CA THR A 90 13.89 -5.42 -1.50
C THR A 90 14.64 -6.73 -1.67
N LYS A 91 14.65 -7.61 -0.67
CA LYS A 91 15.22 -8.97 -0.77
C LYS A 91 14.45 -9.85 -1.75
N GLN A 92 13.16 -9.62 -1.94
CA GLN A 92 12.33 -10.33 -2.90
C GLN A 92 12.45 -9.76 -4.32
N ALA A 93 13.40 -8.87 -4.55
CA ALA A 93 13.64 -8.20 -5.83
C ALA A 93 12.42 -7.42 -6.37
N LEU A 94 11.52 -6.98 -5.47
CA LEU A 94 10.44 -6.09 -5.85
C LEU A 94 10.98 -4.69 -6.05
N GLU A 95 10.57 -4.04 -7.13
CA GLU A 95 10.99 -2.70 -7.46
C GLU A 95 10.34 -1.68 -6.53
N VAL A 96 11.17 -0.92 -5.82
CA VAL A 96 10.72 0.26 -5.08
C VAL A 96 10.69 1.44 -6.05
N VAL A 97 9.50 1.93 -6.36
CA VAL A 97 9.31 3.03 -7.32
C VAL A 97 9.87 4.35 -6.78
N THR A 98 9.60 4.63 -5.51
CA THR A 98 10.08 5.84 -4.86
C THR A 98 10.31 5.54 -3.38
N LYS A 99 11.44 6.01 -2.85
CA LYS A 99 11.74 6.01 -1.41
C LYS A 99 12.22 7.40 -1.03
N THR A 100 11.58 8.04 -0.06
CA THR A 100 11.91 9.41 0.30
C THR A 100 11.46 9.75 1.72
N THR A 101 12.01 10.86 2.25
CA THR A 101 11.50 11.53 3.44
C THR A 101 10.72 12.75 2.98
N PHE A 102 9.45 12.80 3.32
CA PHE A 102 8.61 13.99 3.06
C PHE A 102 8.58 14.90 4.28
N LEU A 103 8.41 16.18 4.04
CA LEU A 103 8.29 17.23 5.07
C LEU A 103 9.46 17.22 6.07
N LYS A 104 10.66 16.99 5.56
CA LYS A 104 11.87 16.91 6.40
C LYS A 104 12.02 18.16 7.25
N ASP A 105 12.26 17.95 8.55
CA ASP A 105 12.42 18.99 9.57
C ASP A 105 11.16 19.87 9.77
N LYS A 106 10.00 19.37 9.36
CA LYS A 106 8.70 20.05 9.53
C LYS A 106 7.72 19.15 10.27
N THR A 107 6.63 19.73 10.75
CA THR A 107 5.51 18.95 11.29
C THR A 107 5.01 17.98 10.22
N GLY A 108 4.83 16.72 10.62
CA GLY A 108 4.39 15.68 9.69
C GLY A 108 5.53 15.02 8.92
N GLU A 109 6.80 15.22 9.30
CA GLU A 109 7.91 14.49 8.68
C GLU A 109 7.66 12.99 8.70
N HIS A 110 7.78 12.35 7.54
CA HIS A 110 7.59 10.91 7.44
C HIS A 110 8.45 10.29 6.34
N LEU A 111 8.83 9.03 6.58
CA LEU A 111 9.45 8.19 5.57
C LEU A 111 8.37 7.50 4.75
N SER A 112 8.58 7.41 3.45
CA SER A 112 7.69 6.68 2.56
C SER A 112 8.47 5.88 1.54
N PHE A 113 7.92 4.73 1.16
CA PHE A 113 8.30 4.08 -0.09
C PHE A 113 7.04 3.57 -0.79
N PHE A 114 7.13 3.45 -2.11
CA PHE A 114 6.03 3.07 -2.98
C PHE A 114 6.41 1.84 -3.79
N ILE A 115 5.49 0.90 -3.91
CA ILE A 115 5.62 -0.27 -4.80
C ILE A 115 4.33 -0.44 -5.59
N LYS A 116 4.41 -1.13 -6.74
CA LYS A 116 3.23 -1.50 -7.53
C LYS A 116 2.78 -2.91 -7.21
N ASP A 117 1.47 -3.11 -7.16
CA ASP A 117 0.87 -4.43 -7.10
C ASP A 117 0.66 -5.01 -8.52
N PRO A 118 0.19 -6.28 -8.68
CA PRO A 118 -0.05 -6.87 -9.99
C PRO A 118 -1.13 -6.17 -10.84
N ASN A 119 -1.92 -5.29 -10.25
CA ASN A 119 -2.98 -4.53 -10.91
C ASN A 119 -2.55 -3.11 -11.26
N ASP A 120 -1.27 -2.79 -11.09
CA ASP A 120 -0.69 -1.44 -11.20
C ASP A 120 -1.19 -0.44 -10.15
N TYR A 121 -1.80 -0.92 -9.08
CA TYR A 121 -2.07 -0.05 -7.94
C TYR A 121 -0.78 0.28 -7.22
N MET A 122 -0.65 1.55 -6.85
CA MET A 122 0.50 2.01 -6.07
C MET A 122 0.20 1.87 -4.58
N LEU A 123 1.07 1.14 -3.86
CA LEU A 123 1.02 1.03 -2.41
C LEU A 123 2.08 1.92 -1.79
N GLU A 124 1.69 2.65 -0.75
CA GLU A 124 2.60 3.46 0.07
C GLU A 124 2.75 2.86 1.46
N PHE A 125 3.97 2.69 1.90
CA PHE A 125 4.29 2.37 3.29
C PHE A 125 4.90 3.61 3.92
N LYS A 126 4.25 4.10 4.97
CA LYS A 126 4.54 5.39 5.58
C LYS A 126 4.87 5.21 7.06
N SER A 127 5.88 5.93 7.55
CA SER A 127 6.19 5.99 8.98
C SER A 127 6.48 7.43 9.38
N PHE A 128 5.66 7.95 10.29
CA PHE A 128 5.84 9.29 10.83
C PHE A 128 6.97 9.31 11.86
N LYS A 129 7.82 10.33 11.78
CA LYS A 129 8.85 10.58 12.79
C LYS A 129 8.23 10.80 14.16
N GLU A 130 7.16 11.60 14.19
CA GLU A 130 6.32 11.82 15.36
C GLU A 130 4.91 11.31 15.05
N PRO A 131 4.50 10.14 15.57
CA PRO A 131 3.19 9.55 15.26
C PRO A 131 2.01 10.49 15.52
N LYS A 132 2.11 11.37 16.52
CA LYS A 132 1.09 12.37 16.84
C LYS A 132 0.86 13.38 15.71
N ASP A 133 1.82 13.55 14.80
CA ASP A 133 1.74 14.53 13.71
C ASP A 133 0.88 14.05 12.55
N MET A 134 0.42 12.80 12.57
CA MET A 134 -0.35 12.19 11.48
C MET A 134 -1.52 13.07 11.00
N PHE A 135 -2.19 13.73 11.92
CA PHE A 135 -3.35 14.58 11.62
C PHE A 135 -3.12 16.06 11.94
N LEU A 136 -1.89 16.47 12.17
CA LEU A 136 -1.56 17.88 12.42
C LEU A 136 -1.26 18.60 11.11
N ALA A 137 -1.70 19.85 11.07
CA ALA A 137 -1.44 20.74 9.94
C ALA A 137 -0.03 21.34 10.04
#